data_37a99a9d5dfba336706d1b4c5e5b79cd
#
_entry.id   37a99a9d5dfba336706d1b4c5e5b79cd
#
_cell.length_a   1.000
_cell.length_b   1.000
_cell.length_c   1.000
_cell.angle_alpha   90.00
_cell.angle_beta   90.00
_cell.angle_gamma   90.00
#
_symmetry.space_group_name_H-M   'P 1'
#
loop_
_entity.id
_entity.type
_entity.pdbx_description
1 polymer ?
#
loop_
_entity_poly.entity_id
_entity_poly.type
_entity_poly.pdbx_seq_one_letter_code
_entity_poly.pdbx_strand_id
1 'polypeptide(L)'
;MLELFQNVAHKMDLKTAVERGILVPIRCVRVKTNIDLTDVRINGIKYNSQDLESKLFIPERNQLIVDTYLKYVNGKKTVIFCASVDHAAEIAKLLRDNGVKAEAVSGRDRVEVREKILKDYEIGSTNVLCACDLLNEGWDSPHTTVL
;
A
#
# COMPACT_ATOMS: atom_id res chain seq x y z
N MET A 1 -7.93 20.16 16.60
CA MET A 1 -8.93 20.55 15.57
C MET A 1 -10.15 21.22 16.16
N LEU A 2 -10.68 20.79 17.32
CA LEU A 2 -11.81 21.44 18.01
C LEU A 2 -11.53 22.85 18.55
N GLU A 3 -10.24 23.21 18.76
CA GLU A 3 -9.85 24.56 19.17
C GLU A 3 -9.97 25.61 18.04
N LEU A 4 -9.92 25.16 16.78
CA LEU A 4 -10.07 26.02 15.59
C LEU A 4 -11.54 26.12 15.13
N PHE A 5 -12.32 25.06 15.36
CA PHE A 5 -13.72 24.97 14.93
C PHE A 5 -14.61 24.74 16.17
N GLN A 6 -15.37 25.74 16.56
CA GLN A 6 -16.21 25.68 17.76
C GLN A 6 -17.45 24.76 17.60
N ASN A 7 -17.86 24.49 16.36
CA ASN A 7 -19.05 23.70 16.08
C ASN A 7 -18.76 22.57 15.08
N VAL A 8 -19.35 21.40 15.31
CA VAL A 8 -19.33 20.26 14.39
C VAL A 8 -20.66 20.28 13.61
N ALA A 9 -20.59 20.62 12.33
CA ALA A 9 -21.79 20.66 11.46
C ALA A 9 -22.29 19.27 11.09
N HIS A 10 -21.37 18.30 10.92
CA HIS A 10 -21.71 16.91 10.57
C HIS A 10 -20.64 15.95 11.10
N LYS A 11 -21.09 14.79 11.60
CA LYS A 11 -20.21 13.69 12.00
C LYS A 11 -20.76 12.38 11.49
N MET A 12 -19.94 11.63 10.79
CA MET A 12 -20.27 10.28 10.31
C MET A 12 -19.11 9.35 10.65
N ASP A 13 -19.39 8.25 11.31
CA ASP A 13 -18.40 7.19 11.52
C ASP A 13 -18.34 6.22 10.33
N LEU A 14 -17.25 5.44 10.26
CA LEU A 14 -17.00 4.51 9.18
C LEU A 14 -18.11 3.47 9.02
N LYS A 15 -18.64 2.95 10.13
CA LYS A 15 -19.70 1.94 10.12
C LYS A 15 -20.97 2.48 9.48
N THR A 16 -21.41 3.64 9.93
CA THR A 16 -22.58 4.33 9.38
C THR A 16 -22.41 4.65 7.89
N ALA A 17 -21.20 5.05 7.46
CA ALA A 17 -20.92 5.35 6.05
C ALA A 17 -21.04 4.09 5.17
N VAL A 18 -20.55 2.93 5.66
CA VAL A 18 -20.69 1.64 4.97
C VAL A 18 -22.15 1.18 4.95
N GLU A 19 -22.88 1.25 6.09
CA GLU A 19 -24.30 0.88 6.19
C GLU A 19 -25.20 1.71 5.28
N ARG A 20 -24.84 2.97 5.06
CA ARG A 20 -25.55 3.87 4.13
C ARG A 20 -25.13 3.74 2.66
N GLY A 21 -24.18 2.85 2.35
CA GLY A 21 -23.65 2.65 0.99
C GLY A 21 -22.81 3.81 0.45
N ILE A 22 -22.35 4.72 1.32
CA ILE A 22 -21.44 5.82 0.95
C ILE A 22 -20.02 5.27 0.77
N LEU A 23 -19.64 4.29 1.58
CA LEU A 23 -18.38 3.57 1.48
C LEU A 23 -18.65 2.09 1.22
N VAL A 24 -17.70 1.45 0.51
CA VAL A 24 -17.77 0.01 0.24
C VAL A 24 -17.44 -0.81 1.49
N PRO A 25 -18.01 -2.01 1.64
CA PRO A 25 -17.64 -2.93 2.71
C PRO A 25 -16.16 -3.32 2.62
N ILE A 26 -15.47 -3.32 3.77
CA ILE A 26 -14.06 -3.69 3.86
C ILE A 26 -13.96 -5.16 4.29
N ARG A 27 -13.21 -5.97 3.52
CA ARG A 27 -12.82 -7.32 3.91
C ARG A 27 -11.32 -7.33 4.24
N CYS A 28 -11.00 -7.46 5.52
CA CYS A 28 -9.61 -7.53 5.97
C CYS A 28 -9.15 -8.99 6.03
N VAL A 29 -7.99 -9.27 5.44
CA VAL A 29 -7.30 -10.56 5.53
C VAL A 29 -5.94 -10.33 6.19
N ARG A 30 -5.72 -10.97 7.34
CA ARG A 30 -4.44 -10.89 8.06
C ARG A 30 -3.59 -12.10 7.74
N VAL A 31 -2.44 -11.87 7.13
CA VAL A 31 -1.42 -12.89 6.87
C VAL A 31 -0.40 -12.87 8.01
N LYS A 32 -0.21 -14.00 8.69
CA LYS A 32 0.80 -14.13 9.75
C LYS A 32 2.17 -14.33 9.12
N THR A 33 3.15 -13.61 9.63
CA THR A 33 4.58 -13.79 9.31
C THR A 33 5.34 -14.18 10.59
N ASN A 34 6.45 -14.88 10.45
CA ASN A 34 7.33 -15.25 11.57
C ASN A 34 8.35 -14.15 11.92
N ILE A 35 8.09 -12.91 11.49
CA ILE A 35 8.99 -11.79 11.72
C ILE A 35 8.76 -11.25 13.12
N ASP A 36 9.82 -11.26 13.91
CA ASP A 36 9.88 -10.62 15.21
C ASP A 36 10.45 -9.19 15.05
N LEU A 37 9.66 -8.21 15.43
CA LEU A 37 10.05 -6.79 15.42
C LEU A 37 10.48 -6.28 16.80
N THR A 38 10.63 -7.16 17.78
CA THR A 38 10.94 -6.79 19.18
C THR A 38 12.27 -6.04 19.29
N ASP A 39 13.24 -6.37 18.42
CA ASP A 39 14.58 -5.75 18.41
C ASP A 39 14.67 -4.50 17.52
N VAL A 40 13.57 -4.08 16.87
CA VAL A 40 13.57 -2.88 16.03
C VAL A 40 13.47 -1.64 16.91
N ARG A 41 14.48 -0.78 16.85
CA ARG A 41 14.50 0.46 17.64
C ARG A 41 13.36 1.40 17.23
N ILE A 42 12.77 2.03 18.23
CA ILE A 42 11.72 3.03 18.03
C ILE A 42 12.31 4.42 18.26
N ASN A 43 12.26 5.26 17.24
CA ASN A 43 12.67 6.67 17.30
C ASN A 43 11.42 7.54 17.46
N GLY A 44 11.04 7.82 18.71
CA GLY A 44 9.80 8.52 19.03
C GLY A 44 8.56 7.68 18.72
N ILE A 45 7.79 8.04 17.70
CA ILE A 45 6.54 7.35 17.29
C ILE A 45 6.78 6.38 16.12
N LYS A 46 7.96 6.45 15.47
CA LYS A 46 8.27 5.66 14.26
C LYS A 46 9.38 4.65 14.53
N TYR A 47 9.31 3.51 13.87
CA TYR A 47 10.42 2.55 13.83
C TYR A 47 11.63 3.15 13.11
N ASN A 48 12.83 2.74 13.53
CA ASN A 48 14.05 3.10 12.81
C ASN A 48 14.03 2.46 11.41
N SER A 49 14.18 3.27 10.36
CA SER A 49 14.03 2.81 8.98
C SER A 49 15.06 1.74 8.60
N GLN A 50 16.33 1.91 9.02
CA GLN A 50 17.41 0.97 8.71
C GLN A 50 17.23 -0.38 9.43
N ASP A 51 16.85 -0.35 10.70
CA ASP A 51 16.58 -1.57 11.46
C ASP A 51 15.35 -2.29 10.90
N LEU A 52 14.32 -1.53 10.53
CA LEU A 52 13.12 -2.06 9.92
C LEU A 52 13.42 -2.68 8.56
N GLU A 53 14.20 -2.02 7.71
CA GLU A 53 14.64 -2.54 6.42
C GLU A 53 15.37 -3.88 6.56
N SER A 54 16.35 -3.96 7.46
CA SER A 54 17.12 -5.20 7.67
C SER A 54 16.26 -6.38 8.12
N LYS A 55 15.18 -6.14 8.85
CA LYS A 55 14.21 -7.16 9.32
C LYS A 55 13.11 -7.45 8.30
N LEU A 56 12.84 -6.53 7.38
CA LEU A 56 11.78 -6.66 6.37
C LEU A 56 12.28 -7.22 5.04
N PHE A 57 13.58 -7.05 4.72
CA PHE A 57 14.22 -7.62 3.53
C PHE A 57 14.56 -9.10 3.70
N ILE A 58 13.53 -9.90 4.01
CA ILE A 58 13.65 -11.35 4.07
C ILE A 58 13.01 -11.91 2.80
N PRO A 59 13.77 -12.61 1.93
CA PRO A 59 13.26 -13.14 0.66
C PRO A 59 11.97 -13.96 0.83
N GLU A 60 11.89 -14.76 1.90
CA GLU A 60 10.72 -15.58 2.21
C GLU A 60 9.47 -14.74 2.49
N ARG A 61 9.64 -13.57 3.10
CA ARG A 61 8.52 -12.63 3.33
C ARG A 61 8.05 -11.99 2.03
N ASN A 62 8.96 -11.54 1.20
CA ASN A 62 8.64 -10.96 -0.09
C ASN A 62 7.92 -12.00 -0.97
N GLN A 63 8.37 -13.24 -0.94
CA GLN A 63 7.67 -14.34 -1.62
C GLN A 63 6.26 -14.57 -1.03
N LEU A 64 6.10 -14.54 0.29
CA LEU A 64 4.80 -14.66 0.93
C LEU A 64 3.82 -13.55 0.51
N ILE A 65 4.29 -12.32 0.31
CA ILE A 65 3.48 -11.22 -0.22
C ILE A 65 2.98 -11.54 -1.62
N VAL A 66 3.89 -11.99 -2.50
CA VAL A 66 3.55 -12.36 -3.88
C VAL A 66 2.59 -13.54 -3.92
N ASP A 67 2.84 -14.60 -3.16
CA ASP A 67 1.97 -15.78 -3.07
C ASP A 67 0.58 -15.41 -2.56
N THR A 68 0.51 -14.51 -1.57
CA THR A 68 -0.76 -14.01 -1.04
C THR A 68 -1.53 -13.24 -2.11
N TYR A 69 -0.85 -12.36 -2.86
CA TYR A 69 -1.46 -11.65 -3.97
C TYR A 69 -2.02 -12.64 -5.01
N LEU A 70 -1.19 -13.57 -5.49
CA LEU A 70 -1.58 -14.55 -6.50
C LEU A 70 -2.76 -15.41 -6.06
N LYS A 71 -2.78 -15.80 -4.79
CA LYS A 71 -3.82 -16.66 -4.23
C LYS A 71 -5.17 -15.98 -4.05
N TYR A 72 -5.18 -14.74 -3.55
CA TYR A 72 -6.42 -14.11 -3.10
C TYR A 72 -6.94 -13.00 -3.99
N VAL A 73 -6.05 -12.33 -4.74
CA VAL A 73 -6.41 -11.07 -5.42
C VAL A 73 -5.86 -10.95 -6.84
N ASN A 74 -5.30 -12.02 -7.38
CA ASN A 74 -4.71 -12.01 -8.72
C ASN A 74 -5.67 -11.41 -9.77
N GLY A 75 -5.12 -10.51 -10.59
CA GLY A 75 -5.86 -9.80 -11.63
C GLY A 75 -6.66 -8.58 -11.16
N LYS A 76 -6.75 -8.32 -9.86
CA LYS A 76 -7.42 -7.13 -9.33
C LYS A 76 -6.48 -5.93 -9.26
N LYS A 77 -7.02 -4.73 -9.42
CA LYS A 77 -6.29 -3.50 -9.20
C LYS A 77 -5.94 -3.35 -7.73
N THR A 78 -4.64 -3.35 -7.45
CA THR A 78 -4.08 -3.47 -6.10
C THR A 78 -3.02 -2.41 -5.85
N VAL A 79 -3.03 -1.83 -4.66
CA VAL A 79 -1.92 -1.02 -4.15
C VAL A 79 -1.25 -1.78 -3.00
N ILE A 80 0.07 -1.88 -3.02
CA ILE A 80 0.90 -2.46 -1.97
C ILE A 80 1.74 -1.35 -1.35
N PHE A 81 1.47 -1.02 -0.09
CA PHE A 81 2.28 -0.07 0.65
C PHE A 81 3.54 -0.73 1.19
N CYS A 82 4.68 -0.25 0.75
CA CYS A 82 5.99 -0.80 1.06
C CYS A 82 6.73 0.06 2.08
N ALA A 83 7.62 -0.55 2.85
CA ALA A 83 8.37 0.11 3.90
C ALA A 83 9.48 1.02 3.39
N SER A 84 10.01 0.74 2.19
CA SER A 84 11.04 1.55 1.52
C SER A 84 10.89 1.51 0.00
N VAL A 85 11.61 2.40 -0.68
CA VAL A 85 11.65 2.47 -2.15
C VAL A 85 12.23 1.18 -2.73
N ASP A 86 13.30 0.67 -2.12
CA ASP A 86 13.96 -0.56 -2.57
C ASP A 86 13.05 -1.77 -2.36
N HIS A 87 12.32 -1.82 -1.24
CA HIS A 87 11.30 -2.85 -1.00
C HIS A 87 10.18 -2.79 -2.05
N ALA A 88 9.70 -1.59 -2.41
CA ALA A 88 8.69 -1.44 -3.46
C ALA A 88 9.19 -1.94 -4.82
N ALA A 89 10.44 -1.61 -5.18
CA ALA A 89 11.06 -2.06 -6.42
C ALA A 89 11.21 -3.60 -6.47
N GLU A 90 11.62 -4.22 -5.36
CA GLU A 90 11.78 -5.67 -5.26
C GLU A 90 10.45 -6.41 -5.35
N ILE A 91 9.41 -5.97 -4.61
CA ILE A 91 8.07 -6.57 -4.70
C ILE A 91 7.51 -6.44 -6.11
N ALA A 92 7.65 -5.27 -6.74
CA ALA A 92 7.19 -5.07 -8.12
C ALA A 92 7.93 -5.99 -9.10
N LYS A 93 9.25 -6.19 -8.91
CA LYS A 93 10.05 -7.14 -9.71
C LYS A 93 9.55 -8.56 -9.52
N LEU A 94 9.40 -9.04 -8.29
CA LEU A 94 8.93 -10.40 -8.00
C LEU A 94 7.53 -10.65 -8.59
N LEU A 95 6.65 -9.67 -8.53
CA LEU A 95 5.32 -9.76 -9.16
C LEU A 95 5.45 -9.88 -10.69
N ARG A 96 6.31 -9.09 -11.34
CA ARG A 96 6.56 -9.19 -12.79
C ARG A 96 7.15 -10.55 -13.18
N ASP A 97 8.08 -11.07 -12.39
CA ASP A 97 8.69 -12.40 -12.60
C ASP A 97 7.62 -13.52 -12.52
N ASN A 98 6.50 -13.27 -11.84
CA ASN A 98 5.32 -14.14 -11.78
C ASN A 98 4.21 -13.74 -12.78
N GLY A 99 4.52 -12.93 -13.80
CA GLY A 99 3.60 -12.58 -14.88
C GLY A 99 2.57 -11.50 -14.52
N VAL A 100 2.72 -10.82 -13.37
CA VAL A 100 1.82 -9.75 -12.94
C VAL A 100 2.31 -8.41 -13.49
N LYS A 101 1.41 -7.59 -14.03
CA LYS A 101 1.70 -6.23 -14.46
C LYS A 101 1.82 -5.32 -13.23
N ALA A 102 3.04 -5.18 -12.70
CA ALA A 102 3.33 -4.43 -11.48
C ALA A 102 4.41 -3.38 -11.69
N GLU A 103 4.21 -2.20 -11.12
CA GLU A 103 5.17 -1.10 -11.12
C GLU A 103 5.42 -0.58 -9.70
N ALA A 104 6.66 -0.17 -9.44
CA ALA A 104 7.00 0.55 -8.23
C ALA A 104 6.88 2.06 -8.47
N VAL A 105 6.39 2.79 -7.46
CA VAL A 105 6.25 4.23 -7.51
C VAL A 105 6.62 4.86 -6.18
N SER A 106 7.38 5.95 -6.23
CA SER A 106 7.86 6.64 -5.02
C SER A 106 7.91 8.16 -5.20
N GLY A 107 8.05 8.89 -4.10
CA GLY A 107 8.27 10.32 -4.13
C GLY A 107 9.63 10.74 -4.74
N ARG A 108 10.58 9.81 -4.93
CA ARG A 108 11.89 10.05 -5.55
C ARG A 108 11.85 10.01 -7.07
N ASP A 109 10.78 9.47 -7.66
CA ASP A 109 10.62 9.40 -9.11
C ASP A 109 10.39 10.78 -9.69
N ARG A 110 10.89 11.02 -10.90
CA ARG A 110 10.57 12.23 -11.67
C ARG A 110 9.06 12.32 -11.88
N VAL A 111 8.54 13.53 -11.87
CA VAL A 111 7.10 13.79 -11.99
C VAL A 111 6.50 13.09 -13.21
N GLU A 112 7.16 13.20 -14.37
CA GLU A 112 6.68 12.63 -15.63
C GLU A 112 6.61 11.09 -15.58
N VAL A 113 7.60 10.46 -14.92
CA VAL A 113 7.63 8.99 -14.74
C VAL A 113 6.49 8.55 -13.82
N ARG A 114 6.31 9.25 -12.71
CA ARG A 114 5.24 8.98 -11.75
C ARG A 114 3.86 9.14 -12.36
N GLU A 115 3.62 10.23 -13.08
CA GLU A 115 2.35 10.48 -13.78
C GLU A 115 2.06 9.39 -14.81
N LYS A 116 3.08 8.95 -15.55
CA LYS A 116 2.94 7.84 -16.51
C LYS A 116 2.53 6.54 -15.79
N ILE A 117 3.22 6.16 -14.70
CA ILE A 117 2.92 4.94 -13.94
C ILE A 117 1.48 4.98 -13.41
N LEU A 118 1.07 6.11 -12.83
CA LEU A 118 -0.28 6.28 -12.29
C LEU A 118 -1.34 6.20 -13.41
N LYS A 119 -1.08 6.82 -14.55
CA LYS A 119 -1.95 6.73 -15.71
C LYS A 119 -2.05 5.30 -16.26
N ASP A 120 -0.94 4.59 -16.36
CA ASP A 120 -0.89 3.18 -16.78
C ASP A 120 -1.69 2.28 -15.84
N TYR A 121 -1.67 2.59 -14.54
CA TYR A 121 -2.50 1.94 -13.55
C TYR A 121 -3.99 2.25 -13.76
N GLU A 122 -4.37 3.49 -13.98
CA GLU A 122 -5.77 3.87 -14.18
C GLU A 122 -6.39 3.20 -15.42
N ILE A 123 -5.67 3.19 -16.54
CA ILE A 123 -6.15 2.56 -17.79
C ILE A 123 -6.03 1.04 -17.82
N GLY A 124 -5.42 0.40 -16.80
CA GLY A 124 -5.30 -1.05 -16.68
C GLY A 124 -4.11 -1.67 -17.40
N SER A 125 -3.17 -0.87 -17.89
CA SER A 125 -1.87 -1.35 -18.39
C SER A 125 -1.00 -1.91 -17.26
N THR A 126 -1.17 -1.38 -16.04
CA THR A 126 -0.59 -1.86 -14.78
C THR A 126 -1.73 -2.27 -13.85
N ASN A 127 -1.60 -3.41 -13.17
CA ASN A 127 -2.59 -3.92 -12.22
C ASN A 127 -2.19 -3.70 -10.77
N VAL A 128 -0.90 -3.64 -10.47
CA VAL A 128 -0.36 -3.50 -9.12
C VAL A 128 0.59 -2.32 -9.03
N LEU A 129 0.34 -1.43 -8.08
CA LEU A 129 1.29 -0.39 -7.67
C LEU A 129 1.94 -0.78 -6.35
N CYS A 130 3.27 -0.82 -6.33
CA CYS A 130 4.06 -0.93 -5.11
C CYS A 130 4.55 0.47 -4.73
N ALA A 131 3.98 1.05 -3.68
CA ALA A 131 4.20 2.45 -3.31
C ALA A 131 4.94 2.58 -1.99
N CYS A 132 5.89 3.52 -1.92
CA CYS A 132 6.53 3.95 -0.68
C CYS A 132 6.29 5.44 -0.48
N ASP A 133 5.63 5.80 0.62
CA ASP A 133 5.38 7.18 1.10
C ASP A 133 4.70 8.12 0.08
N LEU A 134 4.04 7.60 -0.94
CA LEU A 134 3.49 8.41 -2.02
C LEU A 134 1.97 8.45 -2.05
N LEU A 135 1.27 7.39 -1.86
CA LEU A 135 -0.18 7.31 -2.07
C LEU A 135 -0.98 7.41 -0.77
N ASN A 136 -0.38 7.94 0.30
CA ASN A 136 -0.96 7.94 1.65
C ASN A 136 -2.07 8.98 1.82
N GLU A 137 -1.92 10.16 1.21
CA GLU A 137 -2.87 11.27 1.34
C GLU A 137 -3.11 11.94 -0.02
N GLY A 138 -4.35 12.32 -0.28
CA GLY A 138 -4.73 13.11 -1.46
C GLY A 138 -4.75 12.36 -2.80
N TRP A 139 -4.43 11.06 -2.82
CA TRP A 139 -4.59 10.24 -4.02
C TRP A 139 -5.91 9.46 -3.93
N ASP A 140 -6.70 9.56 -4.97
CA ASP A 140 -7.97 8.84 -5.10
C ASP A 140 -7.96 8.01 -6.39
N SER A 141 -8.35 6.76 -6.29
CA SER A 141 -8.48 5.85 -7.43
C SER A 141 -9.69 4.95 -7.25
N PRO A 142 -10.83 5.33 -7.84
CA PRO A 142 -12.08 4.57 -7.74
C PRO A 142 -11.97 3.14 -8.28
N HIS A 143 -10.94 2.88 -9.09
CA HIS A 143 -10.70 1.57 -9.68
C HIS A 143 -9.87 0.62 -8.78
N THR A 144 -9.25 1.14 -7.73
CA THR A 144 -8.51 0.31 -6.77
C THR A 144 -9.47 -0.53 -5.94
N THR A 145 -9.27 -1.83 -5.93
CA THR A 145 -10.15 -2.78 -5.22
C THR A 145 -9.46 -3.51 -4.07
N VAL A 146 -8.13 -3.43 -3.97
CA VAL A 146 -7.32 -4.08 -2.94
C VAL A 146 -6.21 -3.14 -2.44
N LEU A 147 -6.02 -3.11 -1.12
CA LEU A 147 -4.93 -2.42 -0.44
C LEU A 147 -4.15 -3.40 0.44
#